data_17ab66460a6dbe1b72959635be525b3c
#
_entry.id   17ab66460a6dbe1b72959635be525b3c
#
_cell.length_a   1.000
_cell.length_b   1.000
_cell.length_c   1.000
_cell.angle_alpha   90.00
_cell.angle_beta   90.00
_cell.angle_gamma   90.00
#
_symmetry.space_group_name_H-M   'P 1'
#
loop_
_entity.id
_entity.type
_entity.pdbx_description
1 polymer ?
#
loop_
_entity_poly.entity_id
_entity_poly.type
_entity_poly.pdbx_seq_one_letter_code
_entity_poly.pdbx_strand_id
1 'polypeptide(L)'
;MKPFLEHLNMTSTDVDETIRFLQTAMPEFSIRGEGWGQKAQRWVHIGTEDSYLCIEDRGATEKGPHQPYVHPGMNHMGFVVSDGAALAERMIEAGYKQGATYLEHPHRHRYYFFDHDGNEYEFVQYFSDEPGERNEYES
;
A
#
# COMPACT_ATOMS: atom_id res chain seq x y z
N MET A 1 11.41 15.23 -17.33
CA MET A 1 11.10 14.43 -16.12
C MET A 1 10.76 13.00 -16.53
N LYS A 2 11.34 12.03 -15.87
CA LYS A 2 10.95 10.63 -16.10
C LYS A 2 9.54 10.40 -15.55
N PRO A 3 8.67 9.71 -16.29
CA PRO A 3 7.36 9.36 -15.73
C PRO A 3 7.51 8.46 -14.50
N PHE A 4 6.62 8.64 -13.53
CA PHE A 4 6.55 7.83 -12.33
C PHE A 4 5.10 7.65 -11.91
N LEU A 5 4.82 6.63 -11.14
CA LEU A 5 3.47 6.41 -10.62
C LEU A 5 3.19 7.41 -9.51
N GLU A 6 2.31 8.39 -9.79
CA GLU A 6 1.97 9.42 -8.82
C GLU A 6 0.95 8.93 -7.80
N HIS A 7 -0.15 8.33 -8.29
CA HIS A 7 -1.24 7.94 -7.41
C HIS A 7 -2.01 6.73 -7.94
N LEU A 8 -2.72 6.12 -7.03
CA LEU A 8 -3.72 5.10 -7.28
C LEU A 8 -5.03 5.56 -6.65
N ASN A 9 -6.14 5.34 -7.33
CA ASN A 9 -7.47 5.61 -6.78
C ASN A 9 -8.16 4.29 -6.46
N MET A 10 -8.70 4.18 -5.25
CA MET A 10 -9.36 2.96 -4.81
C MET A 10 -10.59 3.26 -3.97
N THR A 11 -11.57 2.36 -4.05
CA THR A 11 -12.75 2.40 -3.20
C THR A 11 -12.50 1.55 -1.95
N SER A 12 -12.90 2.08 -0.79
CA SER A 12 -12.79 1.38 0.48
C SER A 12 -14.18 1.22 1.11
N THR A 13 -14.40 0.11 1.80
CA THR A 13 -15.61 -0.07 2.61
C THR A 13 -15.57 0.76 3.90
N ASP A 14 -14.36 1.19 4.31
CA ASP A 14 -14.16 2.02 5.50
C ASP A 14 -12.89 2.85 5.30
N VAL A 15 -13.08 4.11 4.89
CA VAL A 15 -11.97 5.02 4.58
C VAL A 15 -11.06 5.26 5.78
N ASP A 16 -11.63 5.43 6.98
CA ASP A 16 -10.82 5.66 8.19
C ASP A 16 -9.95 4.45 8.53
N GLU A 17 -10.46 3.25 8.32
CA GLU A 17 -9.68 2.03 8.54
C GLU A 17 -8.54 1.88 7.52
N THR A 18 -8.78 2.26 6.27
CA THR A 18 -7.70 2.28 5.27
C THR A 18 -6.61 3.29 5.64
N ILE A 19 -7.02 4.47 6.14
CA ILE A 19 -6.07 5.48 6.62
C ILE A 19 -5.25 4.92 7.79
N ARG A 20 -5.91 4.27 8.75
CA ARG A 20 -5.23 3.66 9.91
C ARG A 20 -4.21 2.62 9.48
N PHE A 21 -4.58 1.76 8.53
CA PHE A 21 -3.66 0.76 7.96
C PHE A 21 -2.42 1.43 7.36
N LEU A 22 -2.63 2.41 6.49
CA LEU A 22 -1.54 3.09 5.79
C LEU A 22 -0.62 3.84 6.73
N GLN A 23 -1.16 4.54 7.73
CA GLN A 23 -0.36 5.31 8.69
C GLN A 23 0.33 4.43 9.73
N THR A 24 -0.21 3.26 10.02
CA THR A 24 0.48 2.27 10.86
C THR A 24 1.70 1.72 10.12
N ALA A 25 1.52 1.37 8.85
CA ALA A 25 2.62 0.87 8.02
C ALA A 25 3.65 1.97 7.73
N MET A 26 3.16 3.15 7.37
CA MET A 26 4.00 4.26 6.91
C MET A 26 3.61 5.54 7.66
N PRO A 27 4.18 5.77 8.86
CA PRO A 27 3.85 6.97 9.65
C PRO A 27 4.13 8.29 8.93
N GLU A 28 4.99 8.27 7.90
CA GLU A 28 5.31 9.42 7.07
C GLU A 28 4.15 9.82 6.13
N PHE A 29 3.18 8.93 5.90
CA PHE A 29 2.01 9.25 5.09
C PHE A 29 1.10 10.19 5.86
N SER A 30 0.75 11.29 5.21
CA SER A 30 -0.19 12.27 5.78
C SER A 30 -1.31 12.58 4.80
N ILE A 31 -2.41 13.09 5.31
CA ILE A 31 -3.53 13.51 4.47
C ILE A 31 -3.12 14.79 3.74
N ARG A 32 -3.07 14.72 2.40
CA ARG A 32 -2.73 15.85 1.54
C ARG A 32 -3.95 16.71 1.26
N GLY A 33 -5.11 16.11 1.24
CA GLY A 33 -6.38 16.76 0.98
C GLY A 33 -7.52 15.81 1.20
N GLU A 34 -8.70 16.34 1.47
CA GLU A 34 -9.93 15.55 1.61
C GLU A 34 -11.13 16.42 1.30
N GLY A 35 -12.24 15.79 1.01
CA GLY A 35 -13.46 16.49 0.70
C GLY A 35 -14.63 15.56 0.43
N TRP A 36 -15.68 16.14 -0.09
CA TRP A 36 -16.91 15.44 -0.40
C TRP A 36 -17.25 15.68 -1.87
N GLY A 37 -17.51 14.59 -2.60
CA GLY A 37 -17.90 14.66 -3.99
C GLY A 37 -19.39 14.97 -4.16
N GLN A 38 -19.87 14.92 -5.42
CA GLN A 38 -21.23 15.32 -5.81
C GLN A 38 -22.34 14.56 -5.10
N LYS A 39 -22.10 13.32 -4.67
CA LYS A 39 -23.08 12.49 -3.97
C LYS A 39 -22.72 12.32 -2.49
N ALA A 40 -22.14 13.32 -1.88
CA ALA A 40 -21.65 13.31 -0.51
C ALA A 40 -20.68 12.15 -0.24
N GLN A 41 -19.93 11.74 -1.28
CA GLN A 41 -18.92 10.71 -1.18
C GLN A 41 -17.61 11.32 -0.68
N ARG A 42 -17.13 10.76 0.43
CA ARG A 42 -15.85 11.20 0.98
C ARG A 42 -14.70 10.72 0.12
N TRP A 43 -13.74 11.59 -0.13
CA TRP A 43 -12.47 11.23 -0.74
C TRP A 43 -11.32 11.76 0.11
N VAL A 44 -10.24 11.01 0.17
CA VAL A 44 -9.04 11.37 0.93
C VAL A 44 -7.82 11.09 0.07
N HIS A 45 -6.93 12.07 -0.04
CA HIS A 45 -5.60 11.88 -0.61
C HIS A 45 -4.60 11.74 0.53
N ILE A 46 -3.92 10.61 0.60
CA ILE A 46 -2.97 10.29 1.66
C ILE A 46 -1.66 9.79 1.08
N GLY A 47 -0.56 10.39 1.50
CA GLY A 47 0.77 10.02 1.01
C GLY A 47 1.83 11.03 1.37
N THR A 48 2.75 11.23 0.44
CA THR A 48 3.83 12.22 0.53
C THR A 48 3.61 13.32 -0.52
N GLU A 49 4.55 14.25 -0.65
CA GLU A 49 4.48 15.28 -1.69
C GLU A 49 4.48 14.69 -3.10
N ASP A 50 5.17 13.57 -3.29
CA ASP A 50 5.40 13.01 -4.62
C ASP A 50 4.42 11.91 -5.01
N SER A 51 3.90 11.16 -4.04
CA SER A 51 3.15 9.93 -4.29
C SER A 51 2.05 9.76 -3.24
N TYR A 52 0.85 9.34 -3.68
CA TYR A 52 -0.28 9.22 -2.77
C TYR A 52 -1.30 8.19 -3.25
N LEU A 53 -2.20 7.83 -2.34
CA LEU A 53 -3.41 7.08 -2.66
C LEU A 53 -4.62 7.99 -2.51
N CYS A 54 -5.56 7.88 -3.44
CA CYS A 54 -6.89 8.47 -3.29
C CYS A 54 -7.83 7.37 -2.83
N ILE A 55 -8.38 7.53 -1.63
CA ILE A 55 -9.31 6.58 -1.04
C ILE A 55 -10.70 7.18 -1.09
N GLU A 56 -11.66 6.46 -1.66
CA GLU A 56 -13.02 6.96 -1.80
C GLU A 56 -14.03 6.05 -1.12
N ASP A 57 -15.01 6.68 -0.48
CA ASP A 57 -16.22 6.02 -0.01
C ASP A 57 -17.26 6.10 -1.15
N ARG A 58 -17.63 4.95 -1.68
CA ARG A 58 -18.64 4.83 -2.73
C ARG A 58 -19.90 4.11 -2.25
N GLY A 59 -20.05 3.97 -0.92
CA GLY A 59 -21.16 3.24 -0.33
C GLY A 59 -21.04 1.72 -0.43
N ALA A 60 -19.89 1.22 -0.85
CA ALA A 60 -19.63 -0.22 -0.90
C ALA A 60 -19.54 -0.81 0.50
N THR A 61 -20.17 -1.95 0.72
CA THR A 61 -20.16 -2.65 2.00
C THR A 61 -19.38 -3.96 1.96
N GLU A 62 -19.01 -4.38 0.76
CA GLU A 62 -18.26 -5.62 0.57
C GLU A 62 -17.39 -5.54 -0.68
N LYS A 63 -16.38 -6.39 -0.74
CA LYS A 63 -15.50 -6.50 -1.90
C LYS A 63 -16.24 -7.19 -3.05
N GLY A 64 -16.02 -6.70 -4.28
CA GLY A 64 -16.57 -7.32 -5.48
C GLY A 64 -15.89 -8.64 -5.85
N PRO A 65 -16.29 -9.26 -6.97
CA PRO A 65 -15.86 -10.62 -7.33
C PRO A 65 -14.44 -10.76 -7.87
N HIS A 66 -13.70 -9.66 -8.04
CA HIS A 66 -12.32 -9.72 -8.54
C HIS A 66 -11.43 -10.53 -7.59
N GLN A 67 -10.77 -11.55 -8.14
CA GLN A 67 -9.83 -12.37 -7.38
C GLN A 67 -8.42 -12.08 -7.87
N PRO A 68 -7.56 -11.48 -7.00
CA PRO A 68 -6.15 -11.24 -7.33
C PRO A 68 -5.42 -12.52 -7.73
N TYR A 69 -4.50 -12.40 -8.68
CA TYR A 69 -3.72 -13.50 -9.25
C TYR A 69 -4.53 -14.50 -10.08
N VAL A 70 -5.84 -14.30 -10.21
CA VAL A 70 -6.73 -15.15 -11.01
C VAL A 70 -7.38 -14.36 -12.12
N HIS A 71 -8.04 -13.25 -11.79
CA HIS A 71 -8.70 -12.41 -12.78
C HIS A 71 -7.78 -11.28 -13.26
N PRO A 72 -7.94 -10.82 -14.50
CA PRO A 72 -7.22 -9.62 -14.95
C PRO A 72 -7.52 -8.42 -14.04
N GLY A 73 -6.49 -7.69 -13.65
CA GLY A 73 -6.60 -6.56 -12.76
C GLY A 73 -5.42 -6.50 -11.80
N MET A 74 -5.57 -5.73 -10.73
CA MET A 74 -4.51 -5.57 -9.76
C MET A 74 -4.41 -6.77 -8.82
N ASN A 75 -3.16 -7.13 -8.49
CA ASN A 75 -2.87 -8.16 -7.48
C ASN A 75 -2.46 -7.50 -6.16
N HIS A 76 -1.47 -6.62 -6.21
CA HIS A 76 -1.01 -5.87 -5.05
C HIS A 76 -0.38 -4.55 -5.47
N MET A 77 -0.09 -3.68 -4.51
CA MET A 77 0.68 -2.46 -4.72
C MET A 77 1.90 -2.48 -3.81
N GLY A 78 3.00 -1.90 -4.28
CA GLY A 78 4.27 -1.93 -3.57
C GLY A 78 4.74 -0.54 -3.17
N PHE A 79 5.27 -0.45 -1.94
CA PHE A 79 5.88 0.76 -1.39
C PHE A 79 7.30 0.48 -0.96
N VAL A 80 8.19 1.44 -1.21
CA VAL A 80 9.54 1.38 -0.66
C VAL A 80 9.52 2.01 0.73
N VAL A 81 10.09 1.31 1.70
CA VAL A 81 10.14 1.77 3.10
C VAL A 81 11.59 1.68 3.60
N SER A 82 11.89 2.47 4.64
CA SER A 82 13.24 2.51 5.20
C SER A 82 13.55 1.37 6.16
N ASP A 83 12.55 0.84 6.86
CA ASP A 83 12.73 -0.23 7.86
C ASP A 83 11.54 -1.18 7.82
N GLY A 84 11.67 -2.23 7.02
CA GLY A 84 10.60 -3.20 6.83
C GLY A 84 10.33 -4.06 8.06
N ALA A 85 11.39 -4.41 8.82
CA ALA A 85 11.23 -5.22 10.03
C ALA A 85 10.45 -4.47 11.10
N ALA A 86 10.74 -3.19 11.33
CA ALA A 86 10.00 -2.37 12.27
C ALA A 86 8.54 -2.17 11.83
N LEU A 87 8.32 -1.96 10.53
CA LEU A 87 6.98 -1.90 9.96
C LEU A 87 6.19 -3.18 10.25
N ALA A 88 6.80 -4.34 10.01
CA ALA A 88 6.16 -5.63 10.22
C ALA A 88 5.75 -5.80 11.69
N GLU A 89 6.61 -5.44 12.64
CA GLU A 89 6.28 -5.48 14.07
C GLU A 89 5.06 -4.61 14.40
N ARG A 90 5.02 -3.37 13.90
CA ARG A 90 3.90 -2.45 14.14
C ARG A 90 2.60 -3.01 13.56
N MET A 91 2.66 -3.57 12.35
CA MET A 91 1.47 -4.11 11.68
C MET A 91 0.92 -5.34 12.41
N ILE A 92 1.79 -6.23 12.83
CA ILE A 92 1.40 -7.43 13.59
C ILE A 92 0.79 -7.03 14.93
N GLU A 93 1.43 -6.10 15.64
CA GLU A 93 0.94 -5.62 16.92
C GLU A 93 -0.43 -4.93 16.79
N ALA A 94 -0.64 -4.22 15.68
CA ALA A 94 -1.93 -3.58 15.38
C ALA A 94 -3.02 -4.56 14.96
N GLY A 95 -2.69 -5.83 14.75
CA GLY A 95 -3.64 -6.88 14.41
C GLY A 95 -3.90 -7.06 12.92
N TYR A 96 -3.08 -6.51 12.05
CA TYR A 96 -3.24 -6.68 10.61
C TYR A 96 -2.76 -8.06 10.15
N LYS A 97 -3.46 -8.59 9.15
CA LYS A 97 -3.13 -9.89 8.58
C LYS A 97 -1.83 -9.80 7.78
N GLN A 98 -0.86 -10.61 8.17
CA GLN A 98 0.41 -10.73 7.46
C GLN A 98 0.29 -11.71 6.29
N GLY A 99 0.88 -11.34 5.15
CA GLY A 99 1.06 -12.22 4.01
C GLY A 99 2.46 -12.84 4.01
N ALA A 100 3.02 -13.02 2.81
CA ALA A 100 4.37 -13.57 2.67
C ALA A 100 5.44 -12.62 3.21
N THR A 101 6.61 -13.17 3.49
CA THR A 101 7.83 -12.44 3.85
C THR A 101 8.99 -13.05 3.11
N TYR A 102 9.78 -12.22 2.42
CA TYR A 102 10.94 -12.68 1.65
C TYR A 102 12.18 -11.92 2.08
N LEU A 103 13.15 -12.61 2.67
CA LEU A 103 14.36 -12.05 3.27
C LEU A 103 15.66 -12.57 2.62
N GLU A 104 15.54 -13.37 1.57
CA GLU A 104 16.69 -14.11 1.01
C GLU A 104 17.52 -13.28 0.03
N HIS A 105 16.91 -12.28 -0.60
CA HIS A 105 17.60 -11.48 -1.61
C HIS A 105 18.66 -10.59 -0.94
N PRO A 106 19.89 -10.50 -1.49
CA PRO A 106 20.99 -9.75 -0.85
C PRO A 106 20.74 -8.24 -0.78
N HIS A 107 19.88 -7.69 -1.63
CA HIS A 107 19.69 -6.24 -1.74
C HIS A 107 18.31 -5.75 -1.35
N ARG A 108 17.39 -6.63 -0.93
CA ARG A 108 16.06 -6.21 -0.50
C ARG A 108 15.37 -7.24 0.40
N HIS A 109 14.52 -6.72 1.29
CA HIS A 109 13.54 -7.51 2.03
C HIS A 109 12.14 -7.06 1.63
N ARG A 110 11.20 -7.99 1.56
CA ARG A 110 9.82 -7.72 1.15
C ARG A 110 8.85 -8.29 2.18
N TYR A 111 7.89 -7.45 2.59
CA TYR A 111 6.89 -7.79 3.60
C TYR A 111 5.51 -7.51 3.04
N TYR A 112 4.56 -8.43 3.20
CA TYR A 112 3.21 -8.34 2.66
C TYR A 112 2.20 -8.30 3.78
N PHE A 113 1.22 -7.38 3.67
CA PHE A 113 0.11 -7.25 4.60
C PHE A 113 -1.18 -6.99 3.85
N PHE A 114 -2.31 -7.31 4.48
CA PHE A 114 -3.64 -7.13 3.91
C PHE A 114 -4.42 -6.11 4.72
N ASP A 115 -5.15 -5.22 4.03
CA ASP A 115 -6.07 -4.31 4.70
C ASP A 115 -7.41 -5.02 4.99
N HIS A 116 -8.35 -4.30 5.61
CA HIS A 116 -9.65 -4.86 5.99
C HIS A 116 -10.51 -5.29 4.78
N ASP A 117 -10.25 -4.73 3.60
CA ASP A 117 -10.91 -5.13 2.36
C ASP A 117 -10.20 -6.28 1.64
N GLY A 118 -9.13 -6.79 2.22
CA GLY A 118 -8.36 -7.89 1.64
C GLY A 118 -7.42 -7.46 0.52
N ASN A 119 -7.14 -6.18 0.37
CA ASN A 119 -6.13 -5.71 -0.58
C ASN A 119 -4.74 -6.03 -0.04
N GLU A 120 -3.89 -6.55 -0.94
CA GLU A 120 -2.52 -6.91 -0.60
C GLU A 120 -1.58 -5.76 -0.86
N TYR A 121 -0.69 -5.50 0.09
CA TYR A 121 0.34 -4.47 0.01
C TYR A 121 1.70 -5.10 0.22
N GLU A 122 2.67 -4.71 -0.60
CA GLU A 122 4.06 -5.11 -0.47
C GLU A 122 4.87 -3.92 0.04
N PHE A 123 5.68 -4.16 1.08
CA PHE A 123 6.58 -3.15 1.62
C PHE A 123 8.01 -3.64 1.42
N VAL A 124 8.79 -2.88 0.63
CA VAL A 124 10.12 -3.27 0.21
C VAL A 124 11.16 -2.36 0.87
N GLN A 125 12.09 -2.97 1.58
CA GLN A 125 13.30 -2.27 2.05
C GLN A 125 14.47 -2.68 1.16
N TYR A 126 15.11 -1.68 0.56
CA TYR A 126 16.35 -1.89 -0.20
C TYR A 126 17.56 -1.60 0.66
N PHE A 127 18.60 -2.41 0.50
CA PHE A 127 19.89 -2.27 1.21
C PHE A 127 20.97 -1.69 0.30
N SER A 128 20.59 -1.18 -0.86
CA SER A 128 21.50 -0.57 -1.83
C SER A 128 20.78 0.55 -2.58
N ASP A 129 21.52 1.61 -2.88
CA ASP A 129 21.05 2.70 -3.74
C ASP A 129 21.47 2.50 -5.20
N GLU A 130 22.28 1.49 -5.48
CA GLU A 130 22.76 1.21 -6.84
C GLU A 130 21.65 0.58 -7.67
N PRO A 131 21.27 1.21 -8.81
CA PRO A 131 20.17 0.69 -9.65
C PRO A 131 20.39 -0.76 -10.11
N GLY A 132 21.64 -1.14 -10.41
CA GLY A 132 21.96 -2.49 -10.82
C GLY A 132 21.70 -3.53 -9.74
N GLU A 133 21.88 -3.16 -8.47
CA GLU A 133 21.61 -4.03 -7.33
C GLU A 133 20.13 -4.03 -6.97
N ARG A 134 19.51 -2.85 -6.94
CA ARG A 134 18.07 -2.72 -6.67
C ARG A 134 17.24 -3.44 -7.71
N ASN A 135 17.69 -3.46 -8.97
CA ASN A 135 16.99 -4.06 -10.10
C ASN A 135 17.52 -5.45 -10.44
N GLU A 136 18.25 -6.09 -9.54
CA GLU A 136 18.71 -7.45 -9.73
C GLU A 136 17.53 -8.41 -9.53
N TYR A 137 17.27 -9.18 -10.56
CA TYR A 137 16.22 -10.20 -10.52
C TYR A 137 16.86 -11.58 -10.68
N GLU A 138 16.37 -12.55 -9.92
CA GLU A 138 16.82 -13.92 -10.06
C GLU A 138 16.34 -14.50 -11.39
N SER A 139 17.25 -15.17 -12.04
CA SER A 139 16.96 -15.88 -13.29
C SER A 139 16.29 -17.22 -13.04
#